data_3e84ccdb984ab8f1e7e8bf4a86e4c737
#
_entry.id   3e84ccdb984ab8f1e7e8bf4a86e4c737
#
_cell.length_a   1.000
_cell.length_b   1.000
_cell.length_c   1.000
_cell.angle_alpha   90.00
_cell.angle_beta   90.00
_cell.angle_gamma   90.00
#
_symmetry.space_group_name_H-M   'P 1'
#
loop_
_entity.id
_entity.type
_entity.pdbx_description
1 polymer ?
#
loop_
_entity_poly.entity_id
_entity_poly.type
_entity_poly.pdbx_seq_one_letter_code
_entity_poly.pdbx_strand_id
1 'polypeptide(L)'
;MTLKLAAKRLALPLVLSLAVSACTSTTQSKVSVDYYSISGNSTAALDQQIRDKGPRIDGGRHAVAVARIKIIPNVRYNTANGLCRVSYSKVAVNARVTLPRWRERGTATKELGEAWDNIDRYTRLHESVHVAIAFRYAKELERTLKELAPHPSCEVLKRRVSQMVASRLDEHDVTQKKFDADEQRKFALLSRKRGA
;
A
#
# COMPACT_ATOMS: atom_id res chain seq x y z
N MET A 1 10.38 42.42 -75.97
CA MET A 1 9.93 42.98 -74.65
C MET A 1 9.62 41.82 -73.77
N THR A 2 10.58 41.43 -72.93
CA THR A 2 10.47 40.25 -72.06
C THR A 2 10.41 40.71 -70.55
N LEU A 3 9.26 40.49 -69.94
CA LEU A 3 9.00 40.89 -68.58
C LEU A 3 9.50 39.77 -67.60
N LYS A 4 10.51 40.08 -66.82
CA LYS A 4 11.01 39.16 -65.77
C LYS A 4 10.17 39.33 -64.45
N LEU A 5 9.39 38.32 -64.12
CA LEU A 5 8.76 38.26 -62.79
C LEU A 5 9.78 37.79 -61.72
N ALA A 6 10.02 38.62 -60.74
CA ALA A 6 10.82 38.29 -59.58
C ALA A 6 9.93 37.64 -58.49
N ALA A 7 10.16 36.37 -58.21
CA ALA A 7 9.48 35.67 -57.08
C ALA A 7 10.15 35.99 -55.72
N LYS A 8 9.45 36.73 -54.87
CA LYS A 8 9.82 36.94 -53.46
C LYS A 8 9.53 35.68 -52.63
N ARG A 9 10.57 35.03 -52.18
CA ARG A 9 10.44 33.91 -51.21
C ARG A 9 10.20 34.49 -49.80
N LEU A 10 9.00 34.26 -49.25
CA LEU A 10 8.67 34.54 -47.87
C LEU A 10 9.22 33.39 -47.00
N ALA A 11 10.20 33.65 -46.17
CA ALA A 11 10.71 32.71 -45.16
C ALA A 11 9.80 32.79 -43.92
N LEU A 12 9.07 31.71 -43.65
CA LEU A 12 8.24 31.57 -42.45
C LEU A 12 9.13 31.04 -41.30
N PRO A 13 9.23 31.73 -40.15
CA PRO A 13 9.98 31.20 -39.01
C PRO A 13 9.22 30.03 -38.34
N LEU A 14 9.87 28.87 -38.31
CA LEU A 14 9.40 27.69 -37.60
C LEU A 14 9.60 27.92 -36.09
N VAL A 15 8.55 28.27 -35.36
CA VAL A 15 8.57 28.37 -33.90
C VAL A 15 8.51 26.96 -33.35
N LEU A 16 9.66 26.44 -32.88
CA LEU A 16 9.79 25.16 -32.22
C LEU A 16 9.29 25.30 -30.75
N SER A 17 8.01 24.95 -30.54
CA SER A 17 7.41 24.92 -29.20
C SER A 17 7.99 23.75 -28.38
N LEU A 18 8.90 24.01 -27.43
CA LEU A 18 9.31 23.03 -26.44
C LEU A 18 8.14 22.76 -25.50
N ALA A 19 7.45 21.65 -25.69
CA ALA A 19 6.51 21.12 -24.70
C ALA A 19 7.28 20.59 -23.50
N VAL A 20 7.35 21.39 -22.43
CA VAL A 20 7.85 20.94 -21.13
C VAL A 20 6.80 19.99 -20.55
N SER A 21 7.02 18.68 -20.72
CA SER A 21 6.24 17.64 -20.03
C SER A 21 6.55 17.71 -18.52
N ALA A 22 5.73 18.46 -17.79
CA ALA A 22 5.73 18.41 -16.33
C ALA A 22 5.31 17.00 -15.91
N CYS A 23 6.26 16.15 -15.51
CA CYS A 23 5.99 14.90 -14.82
C CYS A 23 5.31 15.24 -13.50
N THR A 24 3.98 15.33 -13.51
CA THR A 24 3.19 15.31 -12.26
C THR A 24 3.29 13.90 -11.71
N SER A 25 4.17 13.67 -10.72
CA SER A 25 4.15 12.42 -9.96
C SER A 25 2.82 12.35 -9.19
N THR A 26 1.85 11.69 -9.79
CA THR A 26 0.59 11.35 -9.14
C THR A 26 0.91 10.35 -8.05
N THR A 27 0.61 10.69 -6.80
CA THR A 27 0.73 9.77 -5.66
C THR A 27 -0.31 8.65 -5.85
N GLN A 28 0.14 7.52 -6.41
CA GLN A 28 -0.71 6.38 -6.71
C GLN A 28 -0.46 5.27 -5.70
N SER A 29 -1.54 4.63 -5.23
CA SER A 29 -1.43 3.44 -4.38
C SER A 29 -0.92 2.25 -5.18
N LYS A 30 -0.08 1.42 -4.54
CA LYS A 30 0.49 0.21 -5.13
C LYS A 30 0.40 -0.95 -4.16
N VAL A 31 -0.13 -2.08 -4.64
CA VAL A 31 -0.08 -3.37 -3.93
C VAL A 31 0.75 -4.33 -4.76
N SER A 32 1.73 -4.97 -4.13
CA SER A 32 2.57 -6.02 -4.75
C SER A 32 2.59 -7.26 -3.88
N VAL A 33 2.75 -8.42 -4.52
CA VAL A 33 2.88 -9.71 -3.84
C VAL A 33 4.21 -10.33 -4.23
N ASP A 34 5.02 -10.63 -3.23
CA ASP A 34 6.28 -11.34 -3.35
C ASP A 34 6.12 -12.75 -2.76
N TYR A 35 6.96 -13.68 -3.20
CA TYR A 35 6.92 -15.05 -2.71
C TYR A 35 8.30 -15.49 -2.22
N TYR A 36 8.32 -16.24 -1.10
CA TYR A 36 9.47 -17.03 -0.70
C TYR A 36 9.17 -18.52 -0.90
N SER A 37 10.17 -19.27 -1.38
CA SER A 37 9.99 -20.69 -1.72
C SER A 37 10.23 -21.57 -0.51
N ILE A 38 9.30 -22.48 -0.26
CA ILE A 38 9.43 -23.59 0.68
C ILE A 38 9.35 -24.94 -0.03
N SER A 39 9.91 -25.96 0.59
CA SER A 39 9.97 -27.32 0.07
C SER A 39 9.71 -28.33 1.20
N GLY A 40 9.11 -29.47 0.87
CA GLY A 40 8.87 -30.54 1.81
C GLY A 40 7.70 -31.42 1.37
N ASN A 41 7.64 -32.64 1.94
CA ASN A 41 6.63 -33.64 1.63
C ASN A 41 5.78 -34.03 2.87
N SER A 42 5.83 -33.21 3.92
CA SER A 42 5.03 -33.36 5.13
C SER A 42 4.72 -31.99 5.77
N THR A 43 3.67 -31.93 6.57
CA THR A 43 3.32 -30.71 7.33
C THR A 43 4.48 -30.22 8.19
N ALA A 44 5.16 -31.13 8.91
CA ALA A 44 6.31 -30.80 9.75
C ALA A 44 7.47 -30.18 8.96
N ALA A 45 7.76 -30.73 7.76
CA ALA A 45 8.79 -30.19 6.88
C ALA A 45 8.44 -28.78 6.36
N LEU A 46 7.19 -28.57 5.95
CA LEU A 46 6.72 -27.26 5.51
C LEU A 46 6.74 -26.23 6.65
N ASP A 47 6.31 -26.61 7.84
CA ASP A 47 6.37 -25.75 9.03
C ASP A 47 7.81 -25.36 9.38
N GLN A 48 8.76 -26.31 9.28
CA GLN A 48 10.17 -26.01 9.51
C GLN A 48 10.69 -25.00 8.49
N GLN A 49 10.37 -25.19 7.20
CA GLN A 49 10.76 -24.26 6.14
C GLN A 49 10.17 -22.84 6.35
N ILE A 50 8.93 -22.74 6.86
CA ILE A 50 8.31 -21.46 7.21
C ILE A 50 9.06 -20.80 8.37
N ARG A 51 9.39 -21.56 9.42
CA ARG A 51 10.19 -21.03 10.54
C ARG A 51 11.57 -20.54 10.12
N ASP A 52 12.19 -21.18 9.12
CA ASP A 52 13.56 -20.83 8.67
C ASP A 52 13.58 -19.69 7.66
N LYS A 53 12.60 -19.64 6.75
CA LYS A 53 12.61 -18.78 5.55
C LYS A 53 11.53 -17.73 5.51
N GLY A 54 10.53 -17.84 6.36
CA GLY A 54 9.42 -16.89 6.41
C GLY A 54 9.88 -15.45 6.67
N PRO A 55 9.04 -14.47 6.37
CA PRO A 55 9.38 -13.08 6.63
C PRO A 55 9.57 -12.83 8.12
N ARG A 56 10.59 -12.05 8.47
CA ARG A 56 10.83 -11.65 9.86
C ARG A 56 9.86 -10.54 10.25
N ILE A 57 9.27 -10.70 11.43
CA ILE A 57 8.44 -9.71 12.09
C ILE A 57 9.13 -9.20 13.38
N ASP A 58 8.51 -8.27 14.07
CA ASP A 58 9.04 -7.71 15.31
C ASP A 58 9.43 -8.79 16.32
N GLY A 59 10.56 -8.59 17.00
CA GLY A 59 11.15 -9.58 17.91
C GLY A 59 11.91 -10.71 17.22
N GLY A 60 12.19 -10.62 15.92
CA GLY A 60 13.04 -11.56 15.18
C GLY A 60 12.38 -12.90 14.84
N ARG A 61 11.10 -13.09 15.17
CA ARG A 61 10.33 -14.29 14.82
C ARG A 61 9.99 -14.30 13.34
N HIS A 62 9.88 -15.50 12.76
CA HIS A 62 9.39 -15.67 11.41
C HIS A 62 7.87 -15.87 11.41
N ALA A 63 7.20 -15.23 10.47
CA ALA A 63 5.77 -15.39 10.20
C ALA A 63 5.55 -16.23 8.92
N VAL A 64 4.36 -16.78 8.76
CA VAL A 64 3.94 -17.45 7.51
C VAL A 64 3.90 -16.44 6.36
N ALA A 65 3.38 -15.26 6.64
CA ALA A 65 3.29 -14.16 5.67
C ALA A 65 3.40 -12.81 6.40
N VAL A 66 3.51 -11.74 5.64
CA VAL A 66 3.46 -10.38 6.17
C VAL A 66 3.03 -9.38 5.11
N ALA A 67 2.14 -8.47 5.46
CA ALA A 67 1.86 -7.26 4.69
C ALA A 67 2.66 -6.07 5.27
N ARG A 68 3.67 -5.59 4.54
CA ARG A 68 4.37 -4.36 4.87
C ARG A 68 3.68 -3.18 4.20
N ILE A 69 3.17 -2.26 5.00
CA ILE A 69 2.27 -1.20 4.54
C ILE A 69 2.88 0.17 4.87
N LYS A 70 2.78 1.10 3.90
CA LYS A 70 3.08 2.52 4.09
C LYS A 70 1.90 3.35 3.61
N ILE A 71 1.37 4.21 4.46
CA ILE A 71 0.36 5.23 4.13
C ILE A 71 1.13 6.53 3.90
N ILE A 72 0.94 7.14 2.73
CA ILE A 72 1.77 8.26 2.26
C ILE A 72 0.85 9.44 1.91
N PRO A 73 0.68 10.41 2.84
CA PRO A 73 -0.06 11.63 2.56
C PRO A 73 0.74 12.57 1.64
N ASN A 74 0.05 13.17 0.67
CA ASN A 74 0.55 14.25 -0.17
C ASN A 74 -0.42 15.43 -0.06
N VAL A 75 0.01 16.51 0.59
CA VAL A 75 -0.83 17.67 0.91
C VAL A 75 -0.19 18.93 0.33
N ARG A 76 -0.99 19.72 -0.38
CA ARG A 76 -0.58 21.05 -0.87
C ARG A 76 -1.46 22.11 -0.23
N TYR A 77 -0.89 23.31 -0.12
CA TYR A 77 -1.55 24.44 0.50
C TYR A 77 -1.54 25.61 -0.48
N ASN A 78 -2.55 26.48 -0.38
CA ASN A 78 -2.56 27.79 -1.02
C ASN A 78 -3.09 28.84 -0.04
N THR A 79 -2.80 30.11 -0.33
CA THR A 79 -3.36 31.25 0.39
C THR A 79 -4.27 32.01 -0.56
N ALA A 80 -5.50 32.26 -0.12
CA ALA A 80 -6.48 33.08 -0.83
C ALA A 80 -7.29 33.90 0.19
N ASN A 81 -7.51 35.19 -0.09
CA ASN A 81 -8.23 36.11 0.78
C ASN A 81 -7.68 36.15 2.21
N GLY A 82 -6.34 36.14 2.36
CA GLY A 82 -5.66 36.16 3.67
C GLY A 82 -5.73 34.85 4.46
N LEU A 83 -6.32 33.80 3.91
CA LEU A 83 -6.47 32.50 4.56
C LEU A 83 -5.69 31.41 3.83
N CYS A 84 -4.93 30.63 4.60
CA CYS A 84 -4.28 29.41 4.15
C CYS A 84 -5.25 28.25 4.23
N ARG A 85 -5.30 27.42 3.18
CA ARG A 85 -6.15 26.22 3.10
C ARG A 85 -5.42 25.04 2.49
N VAL A 86 -5.88 23.84 2.75
CA VAL A 86 -5.48 22.64 2.01
C VAL A 86 -6.10 22.73 0.61
N SER A 87 -5.26 22.91 -0.41
CA SER A 87 -5.68 23.03 -1.81
C SER A 87 -5.69 21.68 -2.54
N TYR A 88 -4.93 20.72 -2.01
CA TYR A 88 -4.87 19.36 -2.52
C TYR A 88 -4.55 18.39 -1.39
N SER A 89 -5.24 17.26 -1.36
CA SER A 89 -4.91 16.13 -0.49
C SER A 89 -5.13 14.85 -1.26
N LYS A 90 -4.10 13.99 -1.26
CA LYS A 90 -4.15 12.62 -1.74
C LYS A 90 -3.35 11.76 -0.78
N VAL A 91 -3.91 10.60 -0.41
CA VAL A 91 -3.24 9.65 0.48
C VAL A 91 -3.10 8.32 -0.24
N ALA A 92 -1.86 7.94 -0.53
CA ALA A 92 -1.57 6.66 -1.18
C ALA A 92 -1.28 5.57 -0.14
N VAL A 93 -1.54 4.32 -0.52
CA VAL A 93 -1.14 3.12 0.21
C VAL A 93 -0.15 2.34 -0.63
N ASN A 94 1.05 2.12 -0.12
CA ASN A 94 2.01 1.19 -0.70
C ASN A 94 2.07 -0.05 0.20
N ALA A 95 1.60 -1.17 -0.32
CA ALA A 95 1.60 -2.45 0.38
C ALA A 95 2.43 -3.48 -0.39
N ARG A 96 3.27 -4.20 0.35
CA ARG A 96 4.02 -5.38 -0.14
C ARG A 96 3.67 -6.56 0.73
N VAL A 97 2.98 -7.53 0.13
CA VAL A 97 2.60 -8.79 0.78
C VAL A 97 3.61 -9.85 0.42
N THR A 98 4.20 -10.51 1.42
CA THR A 98 5.14 -11.64 1.22
C THR A 98 4.44 -12.92 1.65
N LEU A 99 4.33 -13.89 0.72
CA LEU A 99 3.60 -15.14 0.89
C LEU A 99 4.53 -16.34 0.64
N PRO A 100 4.26 -17.50 1.26
CA PRO A 100 4.94 -18.74 0.92
C PRO A 100 4.51 -19.27 -0.45
N ARG A 101 5.45 -19.95 -1.15
CA ARG A 101 5.17 -20.75 -2.34
C ARG A 101 5.76 -22.13 -2.15
N TRP A 102 4.89 -23.12 -2.03
CA TRP A 102 5.34 -24.52 -1.91
C TRP A 102 5.67 -25.11 -3.29
N ARG A 103 6.91 -25.57 -3.44
CA ARG A 103 7.46 -26.00 -4.75
C ARG A 103 6.85 -27.31 -5.22
N GLU A 104 6.65 -28.26 -4.30
CA GLU A 104 6.15 -29.62 -4.59
C GLU A 104 4.61 -29.74 -4.52
N ARG A 105 3.88 -28.61 -4.45
CA ARG A 105 2.41 -28.62 -4.34
C ARG A 105 1.73 -29.47 -5.42
N GLY A 106 2.23 -29.44 -6.66
CA GLY A 106 1.66 -30.16 -7.80
C GLY A 106 1.85 -31.69 -7.75
N THR A 107 2.78 -32.21 -6.96
CA THR A 107 3.09 -33.63 -6.81
C THR A 107 2.79 -34.15 -5.39
N ALA A 108 2.16 -33.35 -4.57
CA ALA A 108 1.80 -33.73 -3.21
C ALA A 108 0.67 -34.74 -3.15
N THR A 109 0.60 -35.50 -2.04
CA THR A 109 -0.60 -36.29 -1.76
C THR A 109 -1.82 -35.39 -1.64
N LYS A 110 -3.00 -35.93 -1.88
CA LYS A 110 -4.25 -35.19 -1.81
C LYS A 110 -4.44 -34.52 -0.44
N GLU A 111 -4.21 -35.26 0.63
CA GLU A 111 -4.40 -34.83 2.01
C GLU A 111 -3.47 -33.65 2.36
N LEU A 112 -2.18 -33.77 2.03
CA LEU A 112 -1.20 -32.71 2.27
C LEU A 112 -1.48 -31.49 1.42
N GLY A 113 -1.89 -31.71 0.15
CA GLY A 113 -2.27 -30.65 -0.76
C GLY A 113 -3.47 -29.85 -0.27
N GLU A 114 -4.53 -30.51 0.20
CA GLU A 114 -5.73 -29.85 0.73
C GLU A 114 -5.43 -29.09 2.02
N ALA A 115 -4.61 -29.68 2.91
CA ALA A 115 -4.16 -29.01 4.13
C ALA A 115 -3.39 -27.71 3.80
N TRP A 116 -2.47 -27.78 2.84
CA TRP A 116 -1.72 -26.60 2.36
C TRP A 116 -2.65 -25.54 1.76
N ASP A 117 -3.56 -25.90 0.86
CA ASP A 117 -4.44 -24.96 0.20
C ASP A 117 -5.34 -24.20 1.18
N ASN A 118 -5.74 -24.86 2.27
CA ASN A 118 -6.50 -24.21 3.34
C ASN A 118 -5.65 -23.16 4.07
N ILE A 119 -4.40 -23.48 4.39
CA ILE A 119 -3.46 -22.54 5.03
C ILE A 119 -3.14 -21.37 4.08
N ASP A 120 -2.82 -21.64 2.81
CA ASP A 120 -2.51 -20.61 1.83
C ASP A 120 -3.68 -19.65 1.63
N ARG A 121 -4.90 -20.17 1.49
CA ARG A 121 -6.12 -19.36 1.33
C ARG A 121 -6.37 -18.49 2.56
N TYR A 122 -6.26 -19.06 3.77
CA TYR A 122 -6.44 -18.32 5.00
C TYR A 122 -5.39 -17.20 5.11
N THR A 123 -4.13 -17.52 4.87
CA THR A 123 -3.00 -16.57 4.93
C THR A 123 -3.21 -15.41 3.96
N ARG A 124 -3.60 -15.68 2.71
CA ARG A 124 -3.91 -14.63 1.71
C ARG A 124 -5.05 -13.74 2.15
N LEU A 125 -6.12 -14.33 2.70
CA LEU A 125 -7.25 -13.57 3.22
C LEU A 125 -6.83 -12.67 4.37
N HIS A 126 -6.06 -13.20 5.33
CA HIS A 126 -5.54 -12.45 6.47
C HIS A 126 -4.72 -11.24 6.03
N GLU A 127 -3.74 -11.43 5.14
CA GLU A 127 -2.92 -10.32 4.63
C GLU A 127 -3.75 -9.30 3.82
N SER A 128 -4.78 -9.76 3.10
CA SER A 128 -5.68 -8.86 2.37
C SER A 128 -6.49 -7.95 3.29
N VAL A 129 -6.86 -8.41 4.49
CA VAL A 129 -7.55 -7.59 5.49
C VAL A 129 -6.63 -6.49 6.01
N HIS A 130 -5.35 -6.76 6.28
CA HIS A 130 -4.37 -5.73 6.63
C HIS A 130 -4.31 -4.62 5.57
N VAL A 131 -4.25 -5.00 4.29
CA VAL A 131 -4.25 -4.04 3.18
C VAL A 131 -5.56 -3.25 3.13
N ALA A 132 -6.71 -3.90 3.32
CA ALA A 132 -8.03 -3.25 3.33
C ALA A 132 -8.17 -2.23 4.47
N ILE A 133 -7.68 -2.56 5.68
CA ILE A 133 -7.61 -1.63 6.83
C ILE A 133 -6.83 -0.37 6.41
N ALA A 134 -5.66 -0.53 5.80
CA ALA A 134 -4.83 0.60 5.39
C ALA A 134 -5.53 1.50 4.37
N PHE A 135 -6.20 0.92 3.36
CA PHE A 135 -6.98 1.69 2.39
C PHE A 135 -8.12 2.47 3.03
N ARG A 136 -8.81 1.88 4.01
CA ARG A 136 -9.86 2.57 4.76
C ARG A 136 -9.28 3.80 5.48
N TYR A 137 -8.20 3.64 6.24
CA TYR A 137 -7.54 4.74 6.94
C TYR A 137 -7.03 5.83 6.00
N ALA A 138 -6.42 5.44 4.87
CA ALA A 138 -5.97 6.39 3.86
C ALA A 138 -7.12 7.22 3.27
N LYS A 139 -8.25 6.58 2.94
CA LYS A 139 -9.44 7.25 2.42
C LYS A 139 -10.05 8.22 3.44
N GLU A 140 -10.17 7.81 4.69
CA GLU A 140 -10.68 8.64 5.78
C GLU A 140 -9.76 9.84 6.02
N LEU A 141 -8.45 9.61 6.09
CA LEU A 141 -7.46 10.68 6.25
C LEU A 141 -7.52 11.68 5.08
N GLU A 142 -7.58 11.21 3.84
CA GLU A 142 -7.69 12.07 2.67
C GLU A 142 -8.95 12.97 2.75
N ARG A 143 -10.08 12.41 3.14
CA ARG A 143 -11.33 13.15 3.32
C ARG A 143 -11.20 14.20 4.42
N THR A 144 -10.74 13.82 5.60
CA THR A 144 -10.60 14.74 6.74
C THR A 144 -9.62 15.88 6.44
N LEU A 145 -8.53 15.61 5.71
CA LEU A 145 -7.59 16.66 5.30
C LEU A 145 -8.21 17.68 4.35
N LYS A 146 -9.10 17.25 3.44
CA LYS A 146 -9.82 18.14 2.52
C LYS A 146 -10.85 19.03 3.24
N GLU A 147 -11.41 18.52 4.32
CA GLU A 147 -12.46 19.19 5.11
C GLU A 147 -11.90 20.17 6.18
N LEU A 148 -10.56 20.26 6.31
CA LEU A 148 -9.94 21.17 7.26
C LEU A 148 -10.29 22.63 6.97
N ALA A 149 -10.78 23.32 8.00
CA ALA A 149 -11.09 24.76 7.92
C ALA A 149 -9.83 25.57 7.58
N PRO A 150 -9.95 26.60 6.71
CA PRO A 150 -8.86 27.53 6.45
C PRO A 150 -8.37 28.23 7.72
N HIS A 151 -7.11 28.68 7.72
CA HIS A 151 -6.53 29.37 8.87
C HIS A 151 -5.70 30.57 8.40
N PRO A 152 -5.67 31.71 9.13
CA PRO A 152 -4.86 32.87 8.77
C PRO A 152 -3.35 32.57 8.66
N SER A 153 -2.84 31.61 9.46
CA SER A 153 -1.45 31.17 9.41
C SER A 153 -1.30 29.81 8.76
N CYS A 154 -0.54 29.72 7.65
CA CYS A 154 -0.18 28.46 7.02
C CYS A 154 0.66 27.56 7.94
N GLU A 155 1.48 28.12 8.80
CA GLU A 155 2.30 27.35 9.74
C GLU A 155 1.43 26.61 10.75
N VAL A 156 0.41 27.30 11.30
CA VAL A 156 -0.57 26.65 12.20
C VAL A 156 -1.35 25.56 11.48
N LEU A 157 -1.81 25.81 10.25
CA LEU A 157 -2.52 24.81 9.47
C LEU A 157 -1.65 23.60 9.18
N LYS A 158 -0.39 23.78 8.80
CA LYS A 158 0.55 22.67 8.56
C LYS A 158 0.80 21.85 9.83
N ARG A 159 0.95 22.49 11.00
CA ARG A 159 1.06 21.75 12.28
C ARG A 159 -0.18 20.91 12.57
N ARG A 160 -1.39 21.47 12.37
CA ARG A 160 -2.65 20.72 12.54
C ARG A 160 -2.72 19.50 11.60
N VAL A 161 -2.34 19.68 10.33
CA VAL A 161 -2.26 18.57 9.36
C VAL A 161 -1.28 17.49 9.85
N SER A 162 -0.07 17.87 10.30
CA SER A 162 0.92 16.90 10.78
C SER A 162 0.43 16.13 12.01
N GLN A 163 -0.21 16.79 12.96
CA GLN A 163 -0.79 16.15 14.15
C GLN A 163 -1.91 15.18 13.78
N MET A 164 -2.80 15.58 12.86
CA MET A 164 -3.87 14.72 12.37
C MET A 164 -3.34 13.49 11.63
N VAL A 165 -2.33 13.66 10.79
CA VAL A 165 -1.66 12.54 10.10
C VAL A 165 -1.07 11.58 11.12
N ALA A 166 -0.30 12.08 12.09
CA ALA A 166 0.31 11.24 13.12
C ALA A 166 -0.75 10.44 13.90
N SER A 167 -1.79 11.11 14.41
CA SER A 167 -2.88 10.44 15.14
C SER A 167 -3.55 9.35 14.31
N ARG A 168 -3.81 9.60 13.03
CA ARG A 168 -4.45 8.60 12.14
C ARG A 168 -3.54 7.41 11.84
N LEU A 169 -2.23 7.61 11.73
CA LEU A 169 -1.27 6.52 11.57
C LEU A 169 -1.18 5.68 12.83
N ASP A 170 -1.17 6.30 14.01
CA ASP A 170 -1.18 5.58 15.30
C ASP A 170 -2.47 4.74 15.46
N GLU A 171 -3.64 5.31 15.12
CA GLU A 171 -4.92 4.58 15.14
C GLU A 171 -4.92 3.40 14.15
N HIS A 172 -4.33 3.58 12.97
CA HIS A 172 -4.14 2.51 12.00
C HIS A 172 -3.32 1.37 12.59
N ASP A 173 -2.17 1.67 13.21
CA ASP A 173 -1.28 0.67 13.78
C ASP A 173 -1.94 -0.08 14.95
N VAL A 174 -2.70 0.61 15.80
CA VAL A 174 -3.53 -0.01 16.84
C VAL A 174 -4.57 -0.95 16.23
N THR A 175 -5.21 -0.55 15.15
CA THR A 175 -6.22 -1.38 14.47
C THR A 175 -5.62 -2.63 13.84
N GLN A 176 -4.43 -2.53 13.23
CA GLN A 176 -3.69 -3.67 12.69
C GLN A 176 -3.37 -4.69 13.78
N LYS A 177 -2.78 -4.24 14.89
CA LYS A 177 -2.45 -5.09 16.04
C LYS A 177 -3.69 -5.72 16.67
N LYS A 178 -4.81 -4.99 16.75
CA LYS A 178 -6.07 -5.51 17.25
C LYS A 178 -6.61 -6.62 16.37
N PHE A 179 -6.55 -6.46 15.05
CA PHE A 179 -6.97 -7.49 14.10
C PHE A 179 -6.19 -8.78 14.31
N ASP A 180 -4.85 -8.73 14.40
CA ASP A 180 -4.00 -9.89 14.67
C ASP A 180 -4.37 -10.57 15.98
N ALA A 181 -4.54 -9.81 17.06
CA ALA A 181 -4.90 -10.34 18.36
C ALA A 181 -6.30 -11.00 18.36
N ASP A 182 -7.26 -10.43 17.64
CA ASP A 182 -8.61 -11.00 17.46
C ASP A 182 -8.56 -12.33 16.71
N GLU A 183 -7.78 -12.39 15.62
CA GLU A 183 -7.59 -13.63 14.85
C GLU A 183 -6.89 -14.72 15.67
N GLN A 184 -5.84 -14.40 16.42
CA GLN A 184 -5.17 -15.35 17.31
C GLN A 184 -6.14 -15.92 18.37
N ARG A 185 -7.01 -15.08 18.95
CA ARG A 185 -8.02 -15.53 19.92
C ARG A 185 -9.03 -16.49 19.28
N LYS A 186 -9.50 -16.18 18.07
CA LYS A 186 -10.42 -17.08 17.33
C LYS A 186 -9.78 -18.44 17.07
N PHE A 187 -8.52 -18.45 16.62
CA PHE A 187 -7.76 -19.68 16.41
C PHE A 187 -7.65 -20.52 17.69
N ALA A 188 -7.27 -19.91 18.80
CA ALA A 188 -7.14 -20.60 20.08
C ALA A 188 -8.45 -21.23 20.55
N LEU A 189 -9.59 -20.54 20.34
CA LEU A 189 -10.91 -21.06 20.68
C LEU A 189 -11.32 -22.25 19.79
N LEU A 190 -11.06 -22.18 18.48
CA LEU A 190 -11.36 -23.26 17.54
C LEU A 190 -10.50 -24.50 17.80
N SER A 191 -9.23 -24.33 18.14
CA SER A 191 -8.32 -25.44 18.47
C SER A 191 -8.77 -26.18 19.72
N ARG A 192 -9.22 -25.48 20.77
CA ARG A 192 -9.77 -26.09 21.99
C ARG A 192 -11.02 -26.92 21.71
N LYS A 193 -11.93 -26.45 20.85
CA LYS A 193 -13.16 -27.17 20.49
C LYS A 193 -12.92 -28.43 19.66
N ARG A 194 -11.80 -28.53 18.95
CA ARG A 194 -11.45 -29.71 18.13
C ARG A 194 -10.68 -30.77 18.91
N GLY A 195 -10.10 -30.43 20.07
CA GLY A 195 -9.36 -31.34 20.95
C GLY A 195 -10.18 -31.84 22.14
N ALA A 196 -11.42 -31.39 22.28
CA ALA A 196 -12.42 -31.90 23.21
C ALA A 196 -13.45 -32.77 22.47
#